data_de1bba7c3bd1a74c35f9c5678f5d9d5f
#
_entry.id   de1bba7c3bd1a74c35f9c5678f5d9d5f
#
_cell.length_a   1.000
_cell.length_b   1.000
_cell.length_c   1.000
_cell.angle_alpha   90.00
_cell.angle_beta   90.00
_cell.angle_gamma   90.00
#
_symmetry.space_group_name_H-M   'P 1'
#
loop_
_entity.id
_entity.type
_entity.pdbx_description
1 polymer ?
#
loop_
_entity_poly.entity_id
_entity_poly.type
_entity_poly.pdbx_seq_one_letter_code
_entity_poly.pdbx_strand_id
1 'polypeptide(L)'
;MRILGNTLYVLSPDAYLSLDGENAVIQKKGNELRRIPLHNLDGIVAFGYTGASPALMGACAKRGIALTFLTMHGHFLARVCGEEQGNVLLRKEQYRASDDEERSAAIAKGMISGKLFNSRWVLERAARDHALRLDTEKLKRASGFLSEALKKLQQAQTLDEIRGIEGEAATQYFSVLDEMILQQKDQFFFRTRNRRPPMDNVNAMISFVYTLLAHDTASALEAVGLDPYVGFLHRDRRGRLSLALDLMEEFRSVLADRFVLTLINMKQVNGGGFIQKENGAVLMDDDTRKTILTAWQKKKQEQITHPMLGEKMEWGLVPYSQALLLARYLRGDMDVYPPFLWK
;
A
#
# COMPACT_ATOMS: atom_id res chain seq x y z
N MET A 1 4.71 14.33 19.46
CA MET A 1 4.20 13.04 18.93
C MET A 1 3.41 13.35 17.69
N ARG A 2 3.87 12.93 16.50
CA ARG A 2 3.17 13.21 15.24
C ARG A 2 2.06 12.16 15.12
N ILE A 3 0.79 12.57 15.07
CA ILE A 3 -0.33 11.65 14.81
C ILE A 3 -0.33 11.45 13.29
N LEU A 4 0.24 10.36 12.83
CA LEU A 4 0.27 9.98 11.42
C LEU A 4 -0.92 9.07 11.13
N GLY A 5 -1.71 9.36 10.11
CA GLY A 5 -2.80 8.47 9.69
C GLY A 5 -4.09 9.14 9.25
N ASN A 6 -4.25 10.44 9.45
CA ASN A 6 -5.44 11.17 9.01
C ASN A 6 -5.30 11.62 7.55
N THR A 7 -5.81 10.81 6.64
CA THR A 7 -5.91 11.17 5.22
C THR A 7 -7.32 11.62 4.89
N LEU A 8 -7.45 12.84 4.36
CA LEU A 8 -8.70 13.35 3.81
C LEU A 8 -8.89 12.84 2.38
N TYR A 9 -9.94 12.06 2.14
CA TYR A 9 -10.33 11.63 0.80
C TYR A 9 -11.46 12.53 0.28
N VAL A 10 -11.21 13.23 -0.83
CA VAL A 10 -12.20 14.10 -1.49
C VAL A 10 -12.70 13.39 -2.75
N LEU A 11 -13.92 12.88 -2.70
CA LEU A 11 -14.53 12.07 -3.77
C LEU A 11 -15.43 12.88 -4.72
N SER A 12 -15.74 14.13 -4.36
CA SER A 12 -16.62 14.98 -5.18
C SER A 12 -15.84 15.50 -6.40
N PRO A 13 -16.18 15.11 -7.64
CA PRO A 13 -15.39 15.45 -8.82
C PRO A 13 -15.38 16.96 -9.14
N ASP A 14 -16.39 17.71 -8.68
CA ASP A 14 -16.53 19.16 -8.89
C ASP A 14 -16.11 19.97 -7.66
N ALA A 15 -15.44 19.35 -6.68
CA ALA A 15 -14.96 20.07 -5.51
C ALA A 15 -13.74 20.94 -5.84
N TYR A 16 -13.57 22.02 -5.10
CA TYR A 16 -12.36 22.85 -5.10
C TYR A 16 -11.82 22.94 -3.68
N LEU A 17 -10.52 22.79 -3.55
CA LEU A 17 -9.84 22.81 -2.26
C LEU A 17 -9.15 24.17 -2.07
N SER A 18 -9.40 24.85 -0.98
CA SER A 18 -8.77 26.13 -0.66
C SER A 18 -8.24 26.17 0.76
N LEU A 19 -7.34 27.11 1.02
CA LEU A 19 -6.84 27.42 2.36
C LEU A 19 -7.66 28.58 2.94
N ASP A 20 -8.13 28.43 4.17
CA ASP A 20 -8.66 29.55 4.96
C ASP A 20 -8.13 29.44 6.40
N GLY A 21 -7.26 30.38 6.77
CA GLY A 21 -6.45 30.32 7.98
C GLY A 21 -5.63 29.04 8.04
N GLU A 22 -5.81 28.24 9.06
CA GLU A 22 -5.15 26.93 9.26
C GLU A 22 -6.01 25.74 8.80
N ASN A 23 -7.02 25.97 7.94
CA ASN A 23 -7.96 24.93 7.53
C ASN A 23 -7.93 24.68 6.03
N ALA A 24 -8.02 23.41 5.65
CA ALA A 24 -8.43 23.00 4.33
C ALA A 24 -9.96 23.13 4.20
N VAL A 25 -10.41 23.89 3.22
CA VAL A 25 -11.83 24.13 2.94
C VAL A 25 -12.20 23.42 1.64
N ILE A 26 -13.21 22.56 1.69
CA ILE A 26 -13.79 21.89 0.54
C ILE A 26 -15.00 22.68 0.10
N GLN A 27 -14.98 23.14 -1.16
CA GLN A 27 -16.05 23.94 -1.76
C GLN A 27 -16.63 23.26 -2.98
N LYS A 28 -17.91 23.43 -3.23
CA LYS A 28 -18.59 23.00 -4.46
C LYS A 28 -19.50 24.12 -4.94
N LYS A 29 -19.26 24.60 -6.18
CA LYS A 29 -20.01 25.71 -6.79
C LYS A 29 -20.07 26.97 -5.88
N GLY A 30 -18.97 27.27 -5.19
CA GLY A 30 -18.87 28.42 -4.30
C GLY A 30 -19.43 28.22 -2.86
N ASN A 31 -20.09 27.10 -2.60
CA ASN A 31 -20.60 26.78 -1.26
C ASN A 31 -19.59 25.92 -0.50
N GLU A 32 -19.32 26.28 0.75
CA GLU A 32 -18.48 25.48 1.65
C GLU A 32 -19.24 24.18 2.01
N LEU A 33 -18.62 23.03 1.75
CA LEU A 33 -19.13 21.73 2.12
C LEU A 33 -18.54 21.27 3.46
N ARG A 34 -17.24 21.54 3.66
CA ARG A 34 -16.52 21.08 4.86
C ARG A 34 -15.24 21.88 5.08
N ARG A 35 -14.89 22.04 6.36
CA ARG A 35 -13.68 22.69 6.84
C ARG A 35 -12.92 21.73 7.76
N ILE A 36 -11.63 21.57 7.54
CA ILE A 36 -10.80 20.61 8.29
C ILE A 36 -9.47 21.27 8.64
N PRO A 37 -9.10 21.31 9.93
CA PRO A 37 -7.83 21.85 10.37
C PRO A 37 -6.65 21.06 9.78
N LEU A 38 -5.66 21.76 9.20
CA LEU A 38 -4.49 21.13 8.57
C LEU A 38 -3.63 20.34 9.56
N HIS A 39 -3.56 20.77 10.83
CA HIS A 39 -2.77 20.06 11.84
C HIS A 39 -3.30 18.66 12.17
N ASN A 40 -4.53 18.35 11.75
CA ASN A 40 -5.13 17.02 11.89
C ASN A 40 -4.89 16.13 10.65
N LEU A 41 -4.18 16.61 9.63
CA LEU A 41 -4.01 15.90 8.37
C LEU A 41 -2.54 15.55 8.11
N ASP A 42 -2.32 14.34 7.64
CA ASP A 42 -1.06 13.87 7.08
C ASP A 42 -1.11 13.75 5.56
N GLY A 43 -2.30 13.67 5.00
CA GLY A 43 -2.51 13.59 3.58
C GLY A 43 -3.88 14.08 3.15
N ILE A 44 -3.95 14.53 1.90
CA ILE A 44 -5.18 14.82 1.17
C ILE A 44 -5.11 14.08 -0.15
N VAL A 45 -6.09 13.25 -0.44
CA VAL A 45 -6.22 12.55 -1.71
C VAL A 45 -7.51 13.01 -2.39
N ALA A 46 -7.37 13.73 -3.49
CA ALA A 46 -8.49 14.26 -4.27
C ALA A 46 -8.73 13.37 -5.50
N PHE A 47 -9.97 12.91 -5.66
CA PHE A 47 -10.38 12.07 -6.78
C PHE A 47 -11.12 12.89 -7.84
N GLY A 48 -10.86 12.59 -9.10
CA GLY A 48 -11.40 13.32 -10.25
C GLY A 48 -10.50 14.51 -10.62
N TYR A 49 -11.07 15.46 -11.35
CA TYR A 49 -10.35 16.67 -11.77
C TYR A 49 -10.57 17.84 -10.80
N THR A 50 -10.55 17.53 -9.50
CA THR A 50 -10.65 18.50 -8.41
C THR A 50 -9.49 19.47 -8.45
N GLY A 51 -9.76 20.77 -8.36
CA GLY A 51 -8.73 21.81 -8.25
C GLY A 51 -8.35 22.08 -6.80
N ALA A 52 -7.15 22.68 -6.61
CA ALA A 52 -6.74 23.22 -5.32
C ALA A 52 -6.06 24.59 -5.47
N SER A 53 -6.23 25.46 -4.47
CA SER A 53 -5.57 26.78 -4.48
C SER A 53 -4.05 26.66 -4.26
N PRO A 54 -3.23 27.53 -4.90
CA PRO A 54 -1.79 27.57 -4.62
C PRO A 54 -1.46 27.79 -3.14
N ALA A 55 -2.30 28.54 -2.43
CA ALA A 55 -2.14 28.78 -0.99
C ALA A 55 -2.26 27.47 -0.19
N LEU A 56 -3.27 26.62 -0.50
CA LEU A 56 -3.40 25.31 0.14
C LEU A 56 -2.25 24.39 -0.25
N MET A 57 -1.85 24.37 -1.52
CA MET A 57 -0.71 23.57 -1.99
C MET A 57 0.56 23.91 -1.21
N GLY A 58 0.87 25.21 -1.09
CA GLY A 58 2.03 25.70 -0.33
C GLY A 58 1.95 25.40 1.17
N ALA A 59 0.76 25.54 1.77
CA ALA A 59 0.55 25.21 3.18
C ALA A 59 0.72 23.71 3.46
N CYS A 60 0.23 22.85 2.57
CA CYS A 60 0.44 21.41 2.65
C CYS A 60 1.93 21.05 2.52
N ALA A 61 2.60 21.61 1.50
CA ALA A 61 4.02 21.38 1.27
C ALA A 61 4.89 21.75 2.48
N LYS A 62 4.69 22.93 3.06
CA LYS A 62 5.43 23.41 4.25
C LYS A 62 5.21 22.53 5.49
N ARG A 63 4.05 21.90 5.62
CA ARG A 63 3.69 21.04 6.76
C ARG A 63 3.99 19.57 6.54
N GLY A 64 4.47 19.19 5.35
CA GLY A 64 4.68 17.79 4.98
C GLY A 64 3.37 17.00 4.84
N ILE A 65 2.26 17.67 4.50
CA ILE A 65 0.97 17.05 4.20
C ILE A 65 0.98 16.66 2.73
N ALA A 66 0.89 15.35 2.43
CA ALA A 66 0.86 14.85 1.06
C ALA A 66 -0.46 15.24 0.38
N LEU A 67 -0.43 16.11 -0.63
CA LEU A 67 -1.60 16.44 -1.45
C LEU A 67 -1.47 15.76 -2.81
N THR A 68 -2.32 14.76 -3.05
CA THR A 68 -2.28 13.91 -4.24
C THR A 68 -3.61 13.98 -4.99
N PHE A 69 -3.53 14.05 -6.31
CA PHE A 69 -4.67 14.02 -7.22
C PHE A 69 -4.69 12.69 -7.99
N LEU A 70 -5.83 12.02 -7.97
CA LEU A 70 -6.07 10.76 -8.66
C LEU A 70 -7.28 10.91 -9.57
N THR A 71 -7.35 10.13 -10.66
CA THR A 71 -8.62 9.97 -11.40
C THR A 71 -9.67 9.33 -10.50
N MET A 72 -10.94 9.37 -10.91
CA MET A 72 -12.03 8.66 -10.20
C MET A 72 -11.77 7.16 -10.05
N HIS A 73 -10.91 6.57 -10.89
CA HIS A 73 -10.54 5.15 -10.87
C HIS A 73 -9.23 4.88 -10.13
N GLY A 74 -8.66 5.89 -9.43
CA GLY A 74 -7.45 5.74 -8.64
C GLY A 74 -6.13 5.85 -9.43
N HIS A 75 -6.16 6.23 -10.73
CA HIS A 75 -4.92 6.49 -11.46
C HIS A 75 -4.31 7.82 -11.03
N PHE A 76 -3.01 7.84 -10.84
CA PHE A 76 -2.26 9.04 -10.47
C PHE A 76 -2.35 10.13 -11.55
N LEU A 77 -2.64 11.36 -11.13
CA LEU A 77 -2.63 12.56 -11.98
C LEU A 77 -1.46 13.46 -11.62
N ALA A 78 -1.41 13.89 -10.36
CA ALA A 78 -0.39 14.83 -9.88
C ALA A 78 -0.24 14.73 -8.36
N ARG A 79 0.90 15.20 -7.86
CA ARG A 79 1.14 15.41 -6.43
C ARG A 79 1.85 16.73 -6.22
N VAL A 80 1.49 17.41 -5.13
CA VAL A 80 2.18 18.63 -4.70
C VAL A 80 3.45 18.23 -3.97
N CYS A 81 4.59 18.70 -4.49
CA CYS A 81 5.89 18.59 -3.83
C CYS A 81 6.31 20.00 -3.37
N GLY A 82 6.77 20.10 -2.14
CA GLY A 82 7.37 21.32 -1.61
C GLY A 82 8.85 21.44 -1.97
N GLU A 83 9.52 22.43 -1.36
CA GLU A 83 10.97 22.49 -1.38
C GLU A 83 11.56 21.20 -0.81
N GLU A 84 12.59 20.69 -1.47
CA GLU A 84 13.26 19.48 -1.01
C GLU A 84 13.97 19.73 0.32
N GLN A 85 13.36 19.31 1.41
CA GLN A 85 13.93 19.37 2.75
C GLN A 85 14.58 18.01 3.13
N GLY A 86 15.22 17.34 2.18
CA GLY A 86 15.76 16.02 2.38
C GLY A 86 17.22 16.01 2.79
N ASN A 87 17.63 14.98 3.51
CA ASN A 87 19.03 14.67 3.77
C ASN A 87 19.70 14.26 2.44
N VAL A 88 20.41 15.18 1.78
CA VAL A 88 21.11 14.93 0.51
C VAL A 88 22.07 13.77 0.62
N LEU A 89 22.72 13.56 1.79
CA LEU A 89 23.64 12.44 2.01
C LEU A 89 22.89 11.11 2.00
N LEU A 90 21.70 11.05 2.58
CA LEU A 90 20.85 9.84 2.57
C LEU A 90 20.41 9.47 1.15
N ARG A 91 19.98 10.46 0.34
CA ARG A 91 19.61 10.22 -1.06
C ARG A 91 20.80 9.77 -1.91
N LYS A 92 21.96 10.41 -1.73
CA LYS A 92 23.18 9.95 -2.41
C LYS A 92 23.53 8.51 -2.06
N GLU A 93 23.33 8.14 -0.80
CA GLU A 93 23.61 6.77 -0.34
C GLU A 93 22.56 5.79 -0.89
N GLN A 94 21.28 6.18 -0.95
CA GLN A 94 20.23 5.40 -1.61
C GLN A 94 20.59 5.15 -3.09
N TYR A 95 21.01 6.18 -3.83
CA TYR A 95 21.35 6.04 -5.26
C TYR A 95 22.58 5.14 -5.45
N ARG A 96 23.63 5.30 -4.65
CA ARG A 96 24.79 4.40 -4.68
C ARG A 96 24.40 2.95 -4.37
N ALA A 97 23.52 2.74 -3.39
CA ALA A 97 23.05 1.40 -3.05
C ALA A 97 22.19 0.80 -4.16
N SER A 98 21.42 1.61 -4.91
CA SER A 98 20.61 1.13 -6.03
C SER A 98 21.44 0.81 -7.28
N ASP A 99 22.58 1.49 -7.47
CA ASP A 99 23.53 1.24 -8.55
C ASP A 99 24.44 0.02 -8.25
N ASP A 100 24.49 -0.43 -7.00
CA ASP A 100 25.25 -1.60 -6.53
C ASP A 100 24.32 -2.82 -6.45
N GLU A 101 24.56 -3.82 -7.30
CA GLU A 101 23.69 -5.00 -7.39
C GLU A 101 23.71 -5.85 -6.12
N GLU A 102 24.84 -5.98 -5.43
CA GLU A 102 24.96 -6.76 -4.19
C GLU A 102 24.17 -6.08 -3.06
N ARG A 103 24.34 -4.77 -2.90
CA ARG A 103 23.59 -3.98 -1.90
C ARG A 103 22.09 -3.97 -2.19
N SER A 104 21.72 -3.79 -3.46
CA SER A 104 20.33 -3.87 -3.89
C SER A 104 19.72 -5.24 -3.60
N ALA A 105 20.46 -6.33 -3.88
CA ALA A 105 20.03 -7.68 -3.58
C ALA A 105 19.84 -7.92 -2.08
N ALA A 106 20.74 -7.39 -1.23
CA ALA A 106 20.62 -7.51 0.22
C ALA A 106 19.34 -6.82 0.75
N ILE A 107 19.05 -5.61 0.28
CA ILE A 107 17.84 -4.86 0.68
C ILE A 107 16.58 -5.56 0.15
N ALA A 108 16.57 -5.93 -1.13
CA ALA A 108 15.46 -6.63 -1.78
C ALA A 108 15.14 -7.96 -1.08
N LYS A 109 16.18 -8.71 -0.70
CA LYS A 109 16.06 -9.97 0.06
C LYS A 109 15.33 -9.74 1.39
N GLY A 110 15.65 -8.66 2.12
CA GLY A 110 14.95 -8.28 3.34
C GLY A 110 13.45 -8.06 3.09
N MET A 111 13.10 -7.19 2.12
CA MET A 111 11.71 -6.86 1.79
C MET A 111 10.92 -8.09 1.33
N ILE A 112 11.51 -8.95 0.47
CA ILE A 112 10.84 -10.16 0.01
C ILE A 112 10.73 -11.21 1.11
N SER A 113 11.70 -11.28 2.04
CA SER A 113 11.54 -12.10 3.26
C SER A 113 10.31 -11.70 4.06
N GLY A 114 10.08 -10.39 4.26
CA GLY A 114 8.87 -9.87 4.87
C GLY A 114 7.61 -10.29 4.13
N LYS A 115 7.58 -10.11 2.79
CA LYS A 115 6.46 -10.54 1.95
C LYS A 115 6.12 -12.02 2.12
N LEU A 116 7.10 -12.91 1.93
CA LEU A 116 6.89 -14.36 1.98
C LEU A 116 6.46 -14.82 3.38
N PHE A 117 7.12 -14.31 4.41
CA PHE A 117 6.77 -14.61 5.79
C PHE A 117 5.33 -14.19 6.10
N ASN A 118 4.97 -12.97 5.79
CA ASN A 118 3.66 -12.41 6.05
C ASN A 118 2.56 -13.13 5.25
N SER A 119 2.80 -13.44 3.98
CA SER A 119 1.88 -14.23 3.15
C SER A 119 1.64 -15.62 3.74
N ARG A 120 2.70 -16.30 4.18
CA ARG A 120 2.60 -17.58 4.87
C ARG A 120 1.71 -17.48 6.11
N TRP A 121 1.95 -16.49 6.97
CA TRP A 121 1.16 -16.34 8.19
C TRP A 121 -0.30 -15.97 7.96
N VAL A 122 -0.62 -15.29 6.85
CA VAL A 122 -2.01 -15.07 6.43
C VAL A 122 -2.69 -16.39 6.13
N LEU A 123 -2.02 -17.31 5.40
CA LEU A 123 -2.55 -18.64 5.09
C LEU A 123 -2.71 -19.51 6.36
N GLU A 124 -1.69 -19.52 7.23
CA GLU A 124 -1.73 -20.29 8.50
C GLU A 124 -2.88 -19.84 9.42
N ARG A 125 -3.08 -18.53 9.54
CA ARG A 125 -4.21 -17.97 10.31
C ARG A 125 -5.55 -18.34 9.68
N ALA A 126 -5.70 -18.19 8.37
CA ALA A 126 -6.93 -18.56 7.69
C ALA A 126 -7.26 -20.05 7.90
N ALA A 127 -6.27 -20.93 7.75
CA ALA A 127 -6.43 -22.37 7.98
C ALA A 127 -6.82 -22.71 9.43
N ARG A 128 -6.26 -21.99 10.41
CA ARG A 128 -6.58 -22.18 11.83
C ARG A 128 -7.96 -21.62 12.19
N ASP A 129 -8.23 -20.38 11.81
CA ASP A 129 -9.40 -19.64 12.28
C ASP A 129 -10.70 -20.07 11.56
N HIS A 130 -10.58 -20.70 10.38
CA HIS A 130 -11.71 -21.14 9.56
C HIS A 130 -11.62 -22.60 9.10
N ALA A 131 -11.01 -23.47 9.89
CA ALA A 131 -10.70 -24.86 9.55
C ALA A 131 -11.92 -25.67 9.03
N LEU A 132 -13.12 -25.41 9.53
CA LEU A 132 -14.35 -26.10 9.13
C LEU A 132 -14.97 -25.58 7.82
N ARG A 133 -14.44 -24.49 7.25
CA ARG A 133 -15.03 -23.80 6.10
C ARG A 133 -14.10 -23.74 4.89
N LEU A 134 -12.82 -24.06 5.08
CA LEU A 134 -11.77 -23.95 4.07
C LEU A 134 -11.16 -25.32 3.76
N ASP A 135 -10.62 -25.44 2.55
CA ASP A 135 -9.69 -26.53 2.23
C ASP A 135 -8.33 -26.23 2.89
N THR A 136 -8.20 -26.68 4.15
CA THR A 136 -6.99 -26.44 4.96
C THR A 136 -5.75 -27.09 4.36
N GLU A 137 -5.90 -28.20 3.63
CA GLU A 137 -4.78 -28.90 3.00
C GLU A 137 -4.19 -28.10 1.84
N LYS A 138 -5.03 -27.42 1.05
CA LYS A 138 -4.54 -26.50 0.01
C LYS A 138 -3.76 -25.33 0.62
N LEU A 139 -4.31 -24.72 1.67
CA LEU A 139 -3.66 -23.60 2.36
C LEU A 139 -2.32 -24.02 2.99
N LYS A 140 -2.26 -25.18 3.63
CA LYS A 140 -1.04 -25.73 4.23
C LYS A 140 0.03 -26.06 3.19
N ARG A 141 -0.37 -26.61 2.02
CA ARG A 141 0.58 -26.85 0.91
C ARG A 141 1.18 -25.55 0.40
N ALA A 142 0.36 -24.51 0.16
CA ALA A 142 0.85 -23.19 -0.24
C ALA A 142 1.73 -22.56 0.85
N SER A 143 1.36 -22.66 2.12
CA SER A 143 2.18 -22.22 3.26
C SER A 143 3.53 -22.94 3.32
N GLY A 144 3.54 -24.26 3.11
CA GLY A 144 4.75 -25.07 3.01
C GLY A 144 5.68 -24.60 1.88
N PHE A 145 5.11 -24.34 0.69
CA PHE A 145 5.86 -23.78 -0.43
C PHE A 145 6.51 -22.42 -0.08
N LEU A 146 5.76 -21.51 0.55
CA LEU A 146 6.30 -20.21 1.00
C LEU A 146 7.41 -20.39 2.04
N SER A 147 7.33 -21.39 2.90
CA SER A 147 8.39 -21.72 3.85
C SER A 147 9.68 -22.18 3.15
N GLU A 148 9.57 -23.01 2.12
CA GLU A 148 10.74 -23.44 1.33
C GLU A 148 11.28 -22.29 0.47
N ALA A 149 10.41 -21.44 -0.09
CA ALA A 149 10.81 -20.22 -0.81
C ALA A 149 11.62 -19.28 0.07
N LEU A 150 11.27 -19.13 1.38
CA LEU A 150 12.06 -18.37 2.35
C LEU A 150 13.47 -18.94 2.52
N LYS A 151 13.63 -20.26 2.57
CA LYS A 151 14.95 -20.91 2.67
C LYS A 151 15.79 -20.68 1.41
N LYS A 152 15.17 -20.84 0.22
CA LYS A 152 15.84 -20.55 -1.07
C LYS A 152 16.27 -19.08 -1.16
N LEU A 153 15.41 -18.16 -0.69
CA LEU A 153 15.69 -16.73 -0.71
C LEU A 153 16.93 -16.36 0.10
N GLN A 154 17.21 -17.05 1.21
CA GLN A 154 18.43 -16.80 1.99
C GLN A 154 19.71 -17.12 1.19
N GLN A 155 19.64 -18.07 0.25
CA GLN A 155 20.76 -18.50 -0.58
C GLN A 155 20.89 -17.68 -1.86
N ALA A 156 19.85 -16.94 -2.27
CA ALA A 156 19.86 -16.13 -3.48
C ALA A 156 20.94 -15.03 -3.41
N GLN A 157 21.68 -14.85 -4.49
CA GLN A 157 22.78 -13.88 -4.59
C GLN A 157 22.42 -12.69 -5.51
N THR A 158 21.55 -12.91 -6.49
CA THR A 158 21.23 -11.93 -7.51
C THR A 158 19.77 -11.44 -7.42
N LEU A 159 19.53 -10.25 -7.94
CA LEU A 159 18.18 -9.70 -8.04
C LEU A 159 17.24 -10.55 -8.91
N ASP A 160 17.77 -11.20 -9.95
CA ASP A 160 16.95 -12.04 -10.84
C ASP A 160 16.53 -13.34 -10.13
N GLU A 161 17.39 -13.95 -9.31
CA GLU A 161 17.02 -15.07 -8.43
C GLU A 161 15.94 -14.66 -7.44
N ILE A 162 16.09 -13.49 -6.79
CA ILE A 162 15.10 -12.96 -5.83
C ILE A 162 13.75 -12.75 -6.53
N ARG A 163 13.73 -12.16 -7.74
CA ARG A 163 12.51 -11.97 -8.54
C ARG A 163 11.86 -13.29 -8.94
N GLY A 164 12.66 -14.29 -9.32
CA GLY A 164 12.18 -15.63 -9.65
C GLY A 164 11.46 -16.28 -8.47
N ILE A 165 12.11 -16.29 -7.30
CA ILE A 165 11.54 -16.82 -6.05
C ILE A 165 10.26 -16.06 -5.66
N GLU A 166 10.27 -14.73 -5.73
CA GLU A 166 9.12 -13.88 -5.45
C GLU A 166 7.93 -14.22 -6.36
N GLY A 167 8.18 -14.33 -7.67
CA GLY A 167 7.14 -14.61 -8.67
C GLY A 167 6.49 -15.99 -8.48
N GLU A 168 7.31 -17.04 -8.24
CA GLU A 168 6.79 -18.37 -7.91
C GLU A 168 5.97 -18.36 -6.62
N ALA A 169 6.48 -17.72 -5.57
CA ALA A 169 5.80 -17.61 -4.29
C ALA A 169 4.48 -16.83 -4.39
N ALA A 170 4.45 -15.73 -5.16
CA ALA A 170 3.23 -14.99 -5.43
C ALA A 170 2.20 -15.83 -6.17
N THR A 171 2.62 -16.63 -7.16
CA THR A 171 1.74 -17.56 -7.88
C THR A 171 1.10 -18.56 -6.93
N GLN A 172 1.87 -19.16 -6.03
CA GLN A 172 1.36 -20.12 -5.03
C GLN A 172 0.42 -19.47 -4.02
N TYR A 173 0.75 -18.27 -3.54
CA TYR A 173 -0.12 -17.53 -2.63
C TYR A 173 -1.47 -17.20 -3.28
N PHE A 174 -1.45 -16.66 -4.49
CA PHE A 174 -2.67 -16.29 -5.21
C PHE A 174 -3.49 -17.49 -5.69
N SER A 175 -2.88 -18.67 -5.90
CA SER A 175 -3.61 -19.88 -6.29
C SER A 175 -4.62 -20.36 -5.24
N VAL A 176 -4.44 -19.94 -3.98
CA VAL A 176 -5.32 -20.33 -2.86
C VAL A 176 -6.11 -19.14 -2.30
N LEU A 177 -6.02 -17.95 -2.91
CA LEU A 177 -6.71 -16.76 -2.40
C LEU A 177 -8.23 -16.94 -2.39
N ASP A 178 -8.80 -17.62 -3.41
CA ASP A 178 -10.24 -17.89 -3.52
C ASP A 178 -10.78 -18.69 -2.34
N GLU A 179 -9.98 -19.60 -1.77
CA GLU A 179 -10.37 -20.36 -0.58
C GLU A 179 -10.71 -19.45 0.59
N MET A 180 -10.02 -18.32 0.73
CA MET A 180 -10.23 -17.36 1.83
C MET A 180 -11.46 -16.45 1.64
N ILE A 181 -12.14 -16.53 0.50
CA ILE A 181 -13.43 -15.87 0.26
C ILE A 181 -14.52 -16.78 0.83
N LEU A 182 -15.10 -16.38 1.97
CA LEU A 182 -16.05 -17.21 2.74
C LEU A 182 -17.52 -16.86 2.48
N GLN A 183 -17.77 -15.70 1.85
CA GLN A 183 -19.10 -15.17 1.62
C GLN A 183 -19.23 -14.64 0.18
N GLN A 184 -20.44 -14.60 -0.34
CA GLN A 184 -20.78 -13.99 -1.63
C GLN A 184 -19.96 -14.58 -2.81
N LYS A 185 -19.67 -15.89 -2.80
CA LYS A 185 -18.83 -16.54 -3.83
C LYS A 185 -19.41 -16.50 -5.24
N ASP A 186 -20.70 -16.25 -5.38
CA ASP A 186 -21.39 -15.99 -6.64
C ASP A 186 -20.99 -14.65 -7.29
N GLN A 187 -20.58 -13.68 -6.48
CA GLN A 187 -20.22 -12.32 -6.90
C GLN A 187 -18.74 -12.02 -6.73
N PHE A 188 -18.09 -12.65 -5.75
CA PHE A 188 -16.67 -12.49 -5.46
C PHE A 188 -15.95 -13.83 -5.58
N PHE A 189 -15.16 -13.97 -6.62
CA PHE A 189 -14.31 -15.11 -6.89
C PHE A 189 -12.95 -14.64 -7.38
N PHE A 190 -11.93 -15.46 -7.21
CA PHE A 190 -10.58 -15.15 -7.64
C PHE A 190 -9.95 -16.35 -8.37
N ARG A 191 -9.68 -16.21 -9.66
CA ARG A 191 -9.04 -17.29 -10.45
C ARG A 191 -7.53 -17.07 -10.59
N THR A 192 -7.14 -15.87 -10.95
CA THR A 192 -5.75 -15.50 -11.16
C THR A 192 -5.57 -13.99 -10.95
N ARG A 193 -4.36 -13.56 -10.62
CA ARG A 193 -4.07 -12.14 -10.46
C ARG A 193 -3.98 -11.43 -11.81
N ASN A 194 -4.96 -10.58 -12.11
CA ASN A 194 -4.95 -9.66 -13.25
C ASN A 194 -5.15 -8.21 -12.75
N ARG A 195 -4.48 -7.26 -13.37
CA ARG A 195 -4.43 -5.88 -12.87
C ARG A 195 -4.54 -4.78 -13.91
N ARG A 196 -4.37 -5.08 -15.17
CA ARG A 196 -4.38 -4.07 -16.26
C ARG A 196 -5.04 -4.63 -17.51
N PRO A 197 -6.37 -4.61 -17.56
CA PRO A 197 -7.32 -4.22 -16.52
C PRO A 197 -7.63 -5.36 -15.52
N PRO A 198 -8.22 -5.07 -14.35
CA PRO A 198 -8.80 -6.10 -13.49
C PRO A 198 -10.05 -6.69 -14.16
N MET A 199 -10.20 -8.02 -14.12
CA MET A 199 -11.23 -8.76 -14.86
C MET A 199 -12.30 -9.38 -13.94
N ASP A 200 -12.20 -9.18 -12.64
CA ASP A 200 -13.16 -9.61 -11.61
C ASP A 200 -13.20 -8.60 -10.45
N ASN A 201 -14.22 -8.72 -9.61
CA ASN A 201 -14.48 -7.81 -8.51
C ASN A 201 -13.33 -7.80 -7.49
N VAL A 202 -12.77 -8.97 -7.19
CA VAL A 202 -11.67 -9.12 -6.21
C VAL A 202 -10.41 -8.45 -6.72
N ASN A 203 -10.06 -8.69 -8.00
CA ASN A 203 -8.91 -8.03 -8.64
C ASN A 203 -9.08 -6.52 -8.73
N ALA A 204 -10.31 -6.01 -8.95
CA ALA A 204 -10.59 -4.58 -8.94
C ALA A 204 -10.34 -3.98 -7.56
N MET A 205 -10.84 -4.61 -6.49
CA MET A 205 -10.60 -4.18 -5.10
C MET A 205 -9.13 -4.22 -4.72
N ILE A 206 -8.44 -5.35 -4.97
CA ILE A 206 -7.01 -5.50 -4.65
C ILE A 206 -6.19 -4.44 -5.37
N SER A 207 -6.45 -4.18 -6.66
CA SER A 207 -5.72 -3.19 -7.44
C SER A 207 -5.92 -1.77 -6.90
N PHE A 208 -7.13 -1.45 -6.47
CA PHE A 208 -7.45 -0.15 -5.87
C PHE A 208 -6.75 0.02 -4.51
N VAL A 209 -6.85 -0.97 -3.62
CA VAL A 209 -6.21 -0.93 -2.30
C VAL A 209 -4.68 -0.91 -2.41
N TYR A 210 -4.11 -1.62 -3.38
CA TYR A 210 -2.67 -1.54 -3.66
C TYR A 210 -2.24 -0.15 -4.12
N THR A 211 -3.09 0.57 -4.87
CA THR A 211 -2.82 1.96 -5.23
C THR A 211 -2.80 2.85 -3.98
N LEU A 212 -3.76 2.69 -3.08
CA LEU A 212 -3.78 3.43 -1.81
C LEU A 212 -2.53 3.15 -0.96
N LEU A 213 -2.18 1.86 -0.81
CA LEU A 213 -1.00 1.46 -0.05
C LEU A 213 0.30 1.98 -0.68
N ALA A 214 0.42 1.99 -2.01
CA ALA A 214 1.58 2.54 -2.71
C ALA A 214 1.75 4.04 -2.45
N HIS A 215 0.65 4.81 -2.42
CA HIS A 215 0.68 6.24 -2.11
C HIS A 215 1.02 6.49 -0.63
N ASP A 216 0.43 5.73 0.29
CA ASP A 216 0.76 5.82 1.72
C ASP A 216 2.27 5.52 1.94
N THR A 217 2.81 4.48 1.26
CA THR A 217 4.22 4.11 1.34
C THR A 217 5.15 5.14 0.71
N ALA A 218 4.77 5.71 -0.45
CA ALA A 218 5.55 6.79 -1.08
C ALA A 218 5.63 8.03 -0.18
N SER A 219 4.51 8.42 0.42
CA SER A 219 4.48 9.53 1.38
C SER A 219 5.34 9.27 2.62
N ALA A 220 5.37 8.03 3.10
CA ALA A 220 6.23 7.62 4.21
C ALA A 220 7.73 7.73 3.85
N LEU A 221 8.12 7.27 2.66
CA LEU A 221 9.51 7.38 2.18
C LEU A 221 9.97 8.83 2.02
N GLU A 222 9.12 9.68 1.45
CA GLU A 222 9.41 11.12 1.33
C GLU A 222 9.55 11.80 2.68
N ALA A 223 8.71 11.44 3.64
CA ALA A 223 8.76 12.01 4.99
C ALA A 223 10.07 11.72 5.72
N VAL A 224 10.78 10.64 5.36
CA VAL A 224 12.11 10.32 5.91
C VAL A 224 13.26 10.78 5.03
N GLY A 225 12.97 11.41 3.86
CA GLY A 225 13.96 11.96 2.94
C GLY A 225 14.49 10.98 1.90
N LEU A 226 13.82 9.84 1.70
CA LEU A 226 14.12 8.88 0.62
C LEU A 226 13.33 9.23 -0.66
N ASP A 227 13.92 8.90 -1.80
CA ASP A 227 13.27 9.02 -3.11
C ASP A 227 12.40 7.77 -3.37
N PRO A 228 11.07 7.89 -3.47
CA PRO A 228 10.18 6.76 -3.69
C PRO A 228 10.29 6.14 -5.08
N TYR A 229 10.97 6.80 -6.02
CA TYR A 229 11.12 6.32 -7.40
C TYR A 229 12.33 5.41 -7.60
N VAL A 230 13.38 5.55 -6.79
CA VAL A 230 14.63 4.77 -6.91
C VAL A 230 14.56 3.56 -6.00
N GLY A 231 14.28 2.39 -6.60
CA GLY A 231 14.10 1.11 -5.92
C GLY A 231 15.33 0.21 -5.95
N PHE A 232 15.21 -0.95 -5.32
CA PHE A 232 16.25 -1.98 -5.25
C PHE A 232 15.85 -3.25 -6.02
N LEU A 233 14.59 -3.71 -5.88
CA LEU A 233 14.06 -4.88 -6.57
C LEU A 233 13.41 -4.51 -7.90
N HIS A 234 12.53 -3.51 -7.86
CA HIS A 234 11.86 -3.03 -9.06
C HIS A 234 12.79 -2.12 -9.85
N ARG A 235 13.05 -2.49 -11.12
CA ARG A 235 13.87 -1.66 -12.03
C ARG A 235 13.25 -0.28 -12.22
N ASP A 236 14.09 0.72 -12.36
CA ASP A 236 13.66 2.10 -12.57
C ASP A 236 12.94 2.24 -13.91
N ARG A 237 11.80 2.92 -13.86
CA ARG A 237 11.00 3.29 -15.03
C ARG A 237 10.39 4.66 -14.80
N ARG A 238 10.32 5.46 -15.85
CA ARG A 238 9.70 6.79 -15.77
C ARG A 238 8.32 6.73 -15.12
N GLY A 239 8.10 7.51 -14.07
CA GLY A 239 6.84 7.61 -13.35
C GLY A 239 6.50 6.41 -12.46
N ARG A 240 7.42 5.45 -12.26
CA ARG A 240 7.21 4.29 -11.38
C ARG A 240 7.77 4.57 -10.00
N LEU A 241 6.94 4.41 -8.98
CA LEU A 241 7.32 4.52 -7.56
C LEU A 241 8.07 3.24 -7.11
N SER A 242 9.25 2.98 -7.69
CA SER A 242 9.95 1.69 -7.55
C SER A 242 10.23 1.32 -6.10
N LEU A 243 10.76 2.24 -5.28
CA LEU A 243 11.02 1.97 -3.86
C LEU A 243 9.72 1.82 -3.05
N ALA A 244 8.68 2.61 -3.35
CA ALA A 244 7.41 2.44 -2.67
C ALA A 244 6.78 1.07 -2.98
N LEU A 245 6.94 0.58 -4.22
CA LEU A 245 6.50 -0.76 -4.62
C LEU A 245 7.33 -1.85 -3.93
N ASP A 246 8.64 -1.64 -3.75
CA ASP A 246 9.52 -2.55 -3.03
C ASP A 246 9.11 -2.67 -1.56
N LEU A 247 9.02 -1.54 -0.87
CA LEU A 247 8.72 -1.50 0.56
C LEU A 247 7.30 -2.03 0.87
N MET A 248 6.30 -1.71 0.02
CA MET A 248 4.93 -2.17 0.24
C MET A 248 4.76 -3.68 0.09
N GLU A 249 5.74 -4.42 -0.51
CA GLU A 249 5.67 -5.88 -0.60
C GLU A 249 5.48 -6.53 0.79
N GLU A 250 6.08 -5.96 1.81
CA GLU A 250 5.96 -6.44 3.19
C GLU A 250 4.52 -6.36 3.74
N PHE A 251 3.69 -5.46 3.19
CA PHE A 251 2.36 -5.15 3.72
C PHE A 251 1.22 -5.71 2.89
N ARG A 252 1.49 -6.15 1.64
CA ARG A 252 0.44 -6.56 0.69
C ARG A 252 -0.51 -7.60 1.29
N SER A 253 0.03 -8.72 1.76
CA SER A 253 -0.80 -9.82 2.26
C SER A 253 -1.47 -9.48 3.60
N VAL A 254 -0.72 -8.91 4.56
CA VAL A 254 -1.19 -8.69 5.94
C VAL A 254 -2.09 -7.48 6.10
N LEU A 255 -1.93 -6.48 5.26
CA LEU A 255 -2.72 -5.25 5.33
C LEU A 255 -3.73 -5.18 4.18
N ALA A 256 -3.28 -5.24 2.90
CA ALA A 256 -4.16 -4.99 1.76
C ALA A 256 -5.05 -6.19 1.41
N ASP A 257 -4.49 -7.39 1.21
CA ASP A 257 -5.29 -8.56 0.80
C ASP A 257 -6.26 -8.97 1.90
N ARG A 258 -5.81 -9.04 3.16
CA ARG A 258 -6.68 -9.32 4.30
C ARG A 258 -7.79 -8.28 4.47
N PHE A 259 -7.49 -7.01 4.20
CA PHE A 259 -8.49 -5.96 4.24
C PHE A 259 -9.59 -6.20 3.19
N VAL A 260 -9.22 -6.50 1.95
CA VAL A 260 -10.18 -6.83 0.87
C VAL A 260 -11.02 -8.04 1.24
N LEU A 261 -10.39 -9.14 1.68
CA LEU A 261 -11.09 -10.35 2.14
C LEU A 261 -12.05 -10.04 3.30
N THR A 262 -11.65 -9.18 4.23
CA THR A 262 -12.51 -8.76 5.35
C THR A 262 -13.76 -8.03 4.86
N LEU A 263 -13.62 -7.08 3.93
CA LEU A 263 -14.77 -6.34 3.36
C LEU A 263 -15.78 -7.29 2.70
N ILE A 264 -15.30 -8.28 1.95
CA ILE A 264 -16.14 -9.27 1.28
C ILE A 264 -16.80 -10.19 2.31
N ASN A 265 -16.03 -10.77 3.23
CA ASN A 265 -16.50 -11.75 4.19
C ASN A 265 -17.43 -11.16 5.25
N MET A 266 -17.28 -9.88 5.57
CA MET A 266 -18.20 -9.13 6.44
C MET A 266 -19.36 -8.47 5.67
N LYS A 267 -19.48 -8.70 4.36
CA LYS A 267 -20.54 -8.16 3.48
C LYS A 267 -20.61 -6.62 3.53
N GLN A 268 -19.48 -5.95 3.70
CA GLN A 268 -19.39 -4.49 3.65
C GLN A 268 -19.44 -3.94 2.22
N VAL A 269 -19.18 -4.80 1.25
CA VAL A 269 -19.33 -4.55 -0.20
C VAL A 269 -20.22 -5.64 -0.80
N ASN A 270 -20.89 -5.34 -1.90
CA ASN A 270 -21.71 -6.29 -2.66
C ASN A 270 -21.39 -6.19 -4.16
N GLY A 271 -21.71 -7.23 -4.92
CA GLY A 271 -21.40 -7.31 -6.35
C GLY A 271 -22.12 -6.27 -7.21
N GLY A 272 -23.26 -5.72 -6.74
CA GLY A 272 -24.01 -4.68 -7.47
C GLY A 272 -23.25 -3.37 -7.64
N GLY A 273 -22.21 -3.14 -6.82
CA GLY A 273 -21.33 -1.97 -6.93
C GLY A 273 -20.20 -2.10 -7.95
N PHE A 274 -20.22 -3.17 -8.79
CA PHE A 274 -19.18 -3.42 -9.79
C PHE A 274 -19.79 -3.45 -11.20
N ILE A 275 -19.15 -2.73 -12.11
CA ILE A 275 -19.59 -2.55 -13.50
C ILE A 275 -18.58 -3.23 -14.43
N GLN A 276 -19.03 -4.26 -15.14
CA GLN A 276 -18.23 -4.91 -16.17
C GLN A 276 -18.34 -4.11 -17.48
N LYS A 277 -17.20 -3.75 -18.06
CA LYS A 277 -17.09 -3.08 -19.35
C LYS A 277 -17.07 -4.10 -20.51
N GLU A 278 -17.32 -3.65 -21.74
CA GLU A 278 -17.30 -4.49 -22.95
C GLU A 278 -15.97 -5.26 -23.14
N ASN A 279 -14.84 -4.66 -22.77
CA ASN A 279 -13.52 -5.30 -22.82
C ASN A 279 -13.25 -6.24 -21.63
N GLY A 280 -14.24 -6.55 -20.81
CA GLY A 280 -14.17 -7.40 -19.63
C GLY A 280 -13.62 -6.72 -18.38
N ALA A 281 -13.12 -5.48 -18.46
CA ALA A 281 -12.61 -4.75 -17.31
C ALA A 281 -13.71 -4.49 -16.27
N VAL A 282 -13.39 -4.69 -15.01
CA VAL A 282 -14.31 -4.44 -13.89
C VAL A 282 -13.93 -3.13 -13.20
N LEU A 283 -14.91 -2.24 -13.07
CA LEU A 283 -14.81 -0.96 -12.37
C LEU A 283 -15.74 -0.95 -11.16
N MET A 284 -15.34 -0.25 -10.11
CA MET A 284 -16.21 0.02 -8.95
C MET A 284 -16.98 1.31 -9.14
N ASP A 285 -18.23 1.35 -8.70
CA ASP A 285 -19.01 2.58 -8.59
C ASP A 285 -18.50 3.50 -7.46
N ASP A 286 -19.07 4.71 -7.38
CA ASP A 286 -18.63 5.73 -6.41
C ASP A 286 -18.93 5.33 -4.97
N ASP A 287 -20.07 4.68 -4.72
CA ASP A 287 -20.48 4.28 -3.38
C ASP A 287 -19.61 3.14 -2.85
N THR A 288 -19.27 2.17 -3.69
CA THR A 288 -18.33 1.09 -3.34
C THR A 288 -16.94 1.65 -3.05
N ARG A 289 -16.43 2.58 -3.88
CA ARG A 289 -15.15 3.25 -3.61
C ARG A 289 -15.16 4.00 -2.29
N LYS A 290 -16.23 4.76 -2.02
CA LYS A 290 -16.40 5.49 -0.76
C LYS A 290 -16.42 4.56 0.45
N THR A 291 -17.11 3.42 0.34
CA THR A 291 -17.14 2.39 1.38
C THR A 291 -15.74 1.85 1.66
N ILE A 292 -14.98 1.47 0.61
CA ILE A 292 -13.61 0.97 0.74
C ILE A 292 -12.70 2.04 1.36
N LEU A 293 -12.75 3.29 0.91
CA LEU A 293 -11.93 4.38 1.45
C LEU A 293 -12.22 4.67 2.92
N THR A 294 -13.51 4.67 3.30
CA THR A 294 -13.90 4.86 4.69
C THR A 294 -13.40 3.72 5.59
N ALA A 295 -13.54 2.49 5.12
CA ALA A 295 -13.04 1.32 5.82
C ALA A 295 -11.50 1.29 5.87
N TRP A 296 -10.81 1.69 4.78
CA TRP A 296 -9.34 1.80 4.76
C TRP A 296 -8.82 2.80 5.79
N GLN A 297 -9.47 3.96 5.91
CA GLN A 297 -9.11 4.95 6.93
C GLN A 297 -9.29 4.41 8.35
N LYS A 298 -10.39 3.69 8.63
CA LYS A 298 -10.59 3.01 9.90
C LYS A 298 -9.51 1.94 10.15
N LYS A 299 -9.17 1.16 9.11
CA LYS A 299 -8.11 0.14 9.19
C LYS A 299 -6.76 0.76 9.58
N LYS A 300 -6.42 1.91 9.02
CA LYS A 300 -5.17 2.61 9.36
C LYS A 300 -5.11 3.07 10.81
N GLN A 301 -6.23 3.31 11.46
CA GLN A 301 -6.33 3.72 12.88
C GLN A 301 -6.28 2.54 13.87
N GLU A 302 -6.43 1.30 13.39
CA GLU A 302 -6.32 0.13 14.26
C GLU A 302 -4.91 -0.02 14.83
N GLN A 303 -4.83 -0.38 16.11
CA GLN A 303 -3.57 -0.55 16.83
C GLN A 303 -2.91 -1.90 16.48
N ILE A 304 -1.59 -1.86 16.35
CA ILE A 304 -0.74 -3.03 16.19
C ILE A 304 0.51 -2.85 17.05
N THR A 305 1.11 -3.94 17.50
CA THR A 305 2.46 -3.93 18.04
C THR A 305 3.45 -4.19 16.92
N HIS A 306 4.35 -3.26 16.64
CA HIS A 306 5.37 -3.42 15.60
C HIS A 306 6.34 -4.56 15.97
N PRO A 307 6.51 -5.58 15.09
CA PRO A 307 7.23 -6.80 15.46
C PRO A 307 8.68 -6.58 15.92
N MET A 308 9.39 -5.67 15.24
CA MET A 308 10.80 -5.38 15.54
C MET A 308 10.94 -4.36 16.66
N LEU A 309 10.11 -3.31 16.69
CA LEU A 309 10.25 -2.22 17.67
C LEU A 309 9.60 -2.54 19.01
N GLY A 310 8.66 -3.49 19.07
CA GLY A 310 7.89 -3.81 20.28
C GLY A 310 6.90 -2.71 20.70
N GLU A 311 6.79 -1.65 19.92
CA GLU A 311 5.95 -0.48 20.23
C GLU A 311 4.54 -0.64 19.65
N LYS A 312 3.54 -0.16 20.39
CA LYS A 312 2.17 -0.05 19.91
C LYS A 312 2.04 1.16 19.00
N MET A 313 1.50 0.97 17.82
CA MET A 313 1.27 2.03 16.84
C MET A 313 0.05 1.72 15.98
N GLU A 314 -0.46 2.71 15.27
CA GLU A 314 -1.51 2.54 14.29
C GLU A 314 -0.96 1.90 12.99
N TRP A 315 -1.78 1.08 12.28
CA TRP A 315 -1.38 0.51 11.01
C TRP A 315 -0.89 1.54 9.98
N GLY A 316 -1.48 2.73 9.99
CA GLY A 316 -1.07 3.83 9.11
C GLY A 316 0.37 4.31 9.33
N LEU A 317 0.96 4.05 10.51
CA LEU A 317 2.33 4.38 10.87
C LEU A 317 3.35 3.32 10.45
N VAL A 318 2.92 2.11 10.17
CA VAL A 318 3.83 0.99 9.88
C VAL A 318 4.71 1.28 8.64
N PRO A 319 4.19 1.78 7.50
CA PRO A 319 5.04 2.15 6.37
C PRO A 319 6.10 3.22 6.72
N TYR A 320 5.73 4.19 7.56
CA TYR A 320 6.67 5.21 8.03
C TYR A 320 7.77 4.63 8.92
N SER A 321 7.42 3.73 9.84
CA SER A 321 8.39 3.07 10.71
C SER A 321 9.38 2.22 9.91
N GLN A 322 8.90 1.48 8.90
CA GLN A 322 9.77 0.71 8.00
C GLN A 322 10.64 1.61 7.12
N ALA A 323 10.11 2.74 6.63
CA ALA A 323 10.89 3.74 5.90
C ALA A 323 12.01 4.35 6.77
N LEU A 324 11.76 4.61 8.07
CA LEU A 324 12.78 5.03 9.03
C LEU A 324 13.86 3.96 9.24
N LEU A 325 13.46 2.69 9.36
CA LEU A 325 14.41 1.58 9.51
C LEU A 325 15.28 1.42 8.27
N LEU A 326 14.68 1.56 7.07
CA LEU A 326 15.43 1.58 5.82
C LEU A 326 16.41 2.76 5.74
N ALA A 327 15.98 3.97 6.13
CA ALA A 327 16.85 5.14 6.17
C ALA A 327 18.03 4.98 7.14
N ARG A 328 17.80 4.35 8.30
CA ARG A 328 18.86 4.02 9.29
C ARG A 328 19.84 3.00 8.73
N TYR A 329 19.34 1.95 8.08
CA TYR A 329 20.20 0.97 7.41
C TYR A 329 21.07 1.63 6.32
N LEU A 330 20.50 2.45 5.45
CA LEU A 330 21.24 3.16 4.39
C LEU A 330 22.32 4.13 4.96
N ARG A 331 22.10 4.71 6.14
CA ARG A 331 23.11 5.53 6.82
C ARG A 331 24.22 4.75 7.51
N GLY A 332 24.08 3.42 7.58
CA GLY A 332 25.02 2.58 8.34
C GLY A 332 24.76 2.55 9.85
N ASP A 333 23.59 3.04 10.31
CA ASP A 333 23.18 2.97 11.73
C ASP A 333 22.75 1.54 12.14
N MET A 334 22.60 0.65 11.17
CA MET A 334 22.17 -0.75 11.32
C MET A 334 22.90 -1.64 10.31
N ASP A 335 23.31 -2.84 10.73
CA ASP A 335 24.01 -3.80 9.87
C ASP A 335 23.11 -4.49 8.85
N VAL A 336 21.81 -4.63 9.15
CA VAL A 336 20.82 -5.31 8.31
C VAL A 336 19.51 -4.54 8.32
N TYR A 337 18.85 -4.46 7.18
CA TYR A 337 17.48 -3.97 7.09
C TYR A 337 16.51 -4.98 7.73
N PRO A 338 15.77 -4.64 8.80
CA PRO A 338 14.86 -5.56 9.47
C PRO A 338 13.48 -5.50 8.77
N PRO A 339 13.04 -6.59 8.11
CA PRO A 339 11.73 -6.62 7.49
C PRO A 339 10.59 -6.62 8.52
N PHE A 340 9.40 -6.19 8.11
CA PHE A 340 8.19 -6.29 8.91
C PHE A 340 7.69 -7.74 8.92
N LEU A 341 7.86 -8.45 10.04
CA LEU A 341 7.49 -9.87 10.21
C LEU A 341 6.29 -10.00 11.16
N TRP A 342 5.08 -9.93 10.62
CA TRP A 342 3.85 -9.99 11.40
C TRP A 342 3.38 -11.44 11.64
N LYS A 343 3.03 -11.76 12.91
CA LYS A 343 2.47 -13.06 13.33
C LYS A 343 1.07 -12.94 13.88
#